data_cd7dd03f1dc25c3597596683bb77dd64
#
_entry.id   cd7dd03f1dc25c3597596683bb77dd64
#
_cell.length_a   1.000
_cell.length_b   1.000
_cell.length_c   1.000
_cell.angle_alpha   90.00
_cell.angle_beta   90.00
_cell.angle_gamma   90.00
#
_symmetry.space_group_name_H-M   'P 1'
#
loop_
_entity.id
_entity.type
_entity.pdbx_description
1 polymer ?
#
loop_
_entity_poly.entity_id
_entity_poly.type
_entity_poly.pdbx_seq_one_letter_code
_entity_poly.pdbx_strand_id
1 'polypeptide(L)'
;MAVTIKVGRSAMSAPKQRKRLMPSRREVQKKLRAPEWQVSSFMMDRALAAVVRQIGKLDRSHDIPYLAGYSKNGRTIYIDRHMPKSFSFRGRRIKSDRFLILHEAVEKTLMDHLGLRYLHAHQIATRAEQAAVRAAGISWEAYDRFMRRYVKSIGDKHLSKIPRDLDLKPYRDERDTKLLRRIAAALDQGPMRMGFRAYRVRDRSRRPEKKSSIS
;
A
#
# COMPACT_ATOMS: atom_id res chain seq x y z
N MET A 1 -53.40 48.30 7.41
CA MET A 1 -52.95 47.80 6.09
C MET A 1 -51.86 46.74 6.29
N ALA A 2 -52.19 45.47 6.10
CA ALA A 2 -51.25 44.37 6.28
C ALA A 2 -50.69 43.97 4.92
N VAL A 3 -49.36 44.02 4.76
CA VAL A 3 -48.67 43.64 3.50
C VAL A 3 -48.23 42.16 3.67
N THR A 4 -48.88 41.29 2.93
CA THR A 4 -48.53 39.85 2.87
C THR A 4 -47.43 39.63 1.84
N ILE A 5 -46.22 39.28 2.29
CA ILE A 5 -45.12 38.92 1.40
C ILE A 5 -45.20 37.41 1.09
N LYS A 6 -45.51 37.06 -0.18
CA LYS A 6 -45.44 35.69 -0.68
C LYS A 6 -43.98 35.32 -0.94
N VAL A 7 -43.41 34.40 -0.16
CA VAL A 7 -42.11 33.80 -0.42
C VAL A 7 -42.29 32.68 -1.44
N GLY A 8 -41.84 32.91 -2.68
CA GLY A 8 -41.83 31.90 -3.75
C GLY A 8 -40.72 30.85 -3.46
N ARG A 9 -41.11 29.61 -3.19
CA ARG A 9 -40.18 28.46 -3.14
C ARG A 9 -39.74 28.09 -4.56
N SER A 10 -38.55 28.52 -4.93
CA SER A 10 -37.89 28.02 -6.16
C SER A 10 -37.44 26.58 -5.88
N ALA A 11 -38.02 25.60 -6.53
CA ALA A 11 -37.60 24.21 -6.50
C ALA A 11 -36.30 24.06 -7.29
N MET A 12 -35.18 23.97 -6.59
CA MET A 12 -33.89 23.55 -7.19
C MET A 12 -34.02 22.08 -7.59
N SER A 13 -34.16 21.84 -8.89
CA SER A 13 -34.08 20.48 -9.45
C SER A 13 -32.68 19.91 -9.27
N ALA A 14 -32.56 18.78 -8.58
CA ALA A 14 -31.33 18.04 -8.40
C ALA A 14 -30.72 17.65 -9.78
N PRO A 15 -29.38 17.74 -9.96
CA PRO A 15 -28.76 17.35 -11.20
C PRO A 15 -28.96 15.86 -11.45
N LYS A 16 -29.62 15.51 -12.54
CA LYS A 16 -29.79 14.13 -13.01
C LYS A 16 -28.42 13.50 -13.18
N GLN A 17 -28.04 12.59 -12.28
CA GLN A 17 -26.87 11.72 -12.43
C GLN A 17 -27.02 10.96 -13.76
N ARG A 18 -26.30 11.40 -14.81
CA ARG A 18 -26.16 10.63 -16.04
C ARG A 18 -25.44 9.32 -15.68
N LYS A 19 -26.18 8.22 -15.60
CA LYS A 19 -25.61 6.86 -15.60
C LYS A 19 -24.71 6.79 -16.83
N ARG A 20 -23.38 6.82 -16.65
CA ARG A 20 -22.44 6.54 -17.73
C ARG A 20 -22.67 5.09 -18.15
N LEU A 21 -23.39 4.90 -19.24
CA LEU A 21 -23.54 3.59 -19.86
C LEU A 21 -22.15 3.02 -20.15
N MET A 22 -21.92 1.79 -19.72
CA MET A 22 -20.73 1.03 -20.10
C MET A 22 -20.70 0.93 -21.63
N PRO A 23 -19.55 1.13 -22.28
CA PRO A 23 -19.45 1.00 -23.72
C PRO A 23 -19.91 -0.38 -24.16
N SER A 24 -20.66 -0.46 -25.24
CA SER A 24 -21.14 -1.73 -25.79
C SER A 24 -19.97 -2.63 -26.19
N ARG A 25 -20.18 -3.97 -26.19
CA ARG A 25 -19.17 -4.94 -26.66
C ARG A 25 -18.60 -4.58 -28.03
N ARG A 26 -19.40 -4.00 -28.92
CA ARG A 26 -18.97 -3.54 -30.25
C ARG A 26 -18.04 -2.32 -30.20
N GLU A 27 -18.26 -1.37 -29.29
CA GLU A 27 -17.36 -0.22 -29.10
C GLU A 27 -16.03 -0.64 -28.48
N VAL A 28 -16.05 -1.61 -27.56
CA VAL A 28 -14.83 -2.21 -27.01
C VAL A 28 -14.05 -2.94 -28.11
N GLN A 29 -14.72 -3.75 -28.96
CA GLN A 29 -14.06 -4.47 -30.07
C GLN A 29 -13.56 -3.53 -31.19
N LYS A 30 -14.26 -2.43 -31.47
CA LYS A 30 -13.81 -1.45 -32.47
C LYS A 30 -12.55 -0.69 -32.03
N LYS A 31 -12.38 -0.50 -30.69
CA LYS A 31 -11.16 0.05 -30.08
C LYS A 31 -10.04 -0.99 -29.92
N LEU A 32 -10.35 -2.28 -29.86
CA LEU A 32 -9.37 -3.39 -29.81
C LEU A 32 -8.72 -3.73 -31.15
N ARG A 33 -9.00 -2.99 -32.25
CA ARG A 33 -8.21 -3.00 -33.48
C ARG A 33 -6.87 -2.25 -33.38
N ALA A 34 -6.61 -1.57 -32.27
CA ALA A 34 -5.26 -1.15 -31.91
C ALA A 34 -4.41 -2.39 -31.62
N PRO A 35 -3.11 -2.42 -31.99
CA PRO A 35 -2.23 -3.54 -31.68
C PRO A 35 -2.39 -3.94 -30.20
N GLU A 36 -2.43 -5.24 -29.90
CA GLU A 36 -2.71 -5.80 -28.56
C GLU A 36 -1.83 -5.23 -27.44
N TRP A 37 -0.67 -4.65 -27.82
CA TRP A 37 0.23 -3.97 -26.88
C TRP A 37 -0.16 -2.52 -26.56
N GLN A 38 -1.11 -1.92 -27.28
CA GLN A 38 -1.56 -0.53 -27.06
C GLN A 38 -2.80 -0.48 -26.19
N VAL A 39 -2.60 -0.59 -24.87
CA VAL A 39 -3.67 -0.27 -23.91
C VAL A 39 -3.87 1.24 -23.92
N SER A 40 -5.09 1.71 -24.22
CA SER A 40 -5.38 3.15 -24.19
C SER A 40 -5.20 3.70 -22.77
N SER A 41 -4.68 4.92 -22.64
CA SER A 41 -4.51 5.61 -21.35
C SER A 41 -5.79 5.63 -20.53
N PHE A 42 -6.94 5.77 -21.19
CA PHE A 42 -8.26 5.72 -20.56
C PHE A 42 -8.56 4.37 -19.91
N MET A 43 -8.27 3.25 -20.57
CA MET A 43 -8.48 1.91 -20.01
C MET A 43 -7.54 1.67 -18.84
N MET A 44 -6.29 2.12 -18.94
CA MET A 44 -5.32 2.02 -17.87
C MET A 44 -5.75 2.86 -16.66
N ASP A 45 -6.19 4.10 -16.85
CA ASP A 45 -6.67 4.95 -15.75
C ASP A 45 -7.89 4.33 -15.05
N ARG A 46 -8.79 3.67 -15.80
CA ARG A 46 -9.92 2.95 -15.20
C ARG A 46 -9.49 1.71 -14.43
N ALA A 47 -8.53 0.95 -14.95
CA ALA A 47 -7.98 -0.23 -14.27
C ALA A 47 -7.28 0.19 -12.96
N LEU A 48 -6.43 1.21 -13.01
CA LEU A 48 -5.80 1.80 -11.83
C LEU A 48 -6.81 2.27 -10.79
N ALA A 49 -7.85 2.98 -11.23
CA ALA A 49 -8.92 3.43 -10.33
C ALA A 49 -9.71 2.27 -9.72
N ALA A 50 -9.86 1.15 -10.43
CA ALA A 50 -10.49 -0.05 -9.90
C ALA A 50 -9.62 -0.72 -8.84
N VAL A 51 -8.32 -0.90 -9.10
CA VAL A 51 -7.34 -1.44 -8.14
C VAL A 51 -7.29 -0.57 -6.88
N VAL A 52 -7.18 0.75 -7.03
CA VAL A 52 -7.15 1.69 -5.89
C VAL A 52 -8.42 1.59 -5.04
N ARG A 53 -9.59 1.34 -5.64
CA ARG A 53 -10.85 1.16 -4.89
C ARG A 53 -10.92 -0.14 -4.11
N GLN A 54 -10.20 -1.19 -4.53
CA GLN A 54 -10.11 -2.45 -3.78
C GLN A 54 -9.22 -2.34 -2.56
N ILE A 55 -8.31 -1.38 -2.54
CA ILE A 55 -7.43 -1.11 -1.42
C ILE A 55 -8.21 -0.31 -0.38
N GLY A 56 -8.33 -0.85 0.82
CA GLY A 56 -9.07 -0.19 1.91
C GLY A 56 -8.39 1.07 2.42
N LYS A 57 -7.04 1.12 2.44
CA LYS A 57 -6.28 2.23 3.01
C LYS A 57 -4.93 2.43 2.31
N LEU A 58 -4.59 3.69 2.07
CA LEU A 58 -3.23 4.13 1.77
C LEU A 58 -2.65 4.82 3.02
N ASP A 59 -1.52 4.33 3.52
CA ASP A 59 -0.84 4.88 4.69
C ASP A 59 0.56 5.36 4.33
N ARG A 60 0.86 6.62 4.67
CA ARG A 60 2.16 7.27 4.44
C ARG A 60 2.76 7.80 5.74
N SER A 61 2.42 7.22 6.86
CA SER A 61 2.86 7.69 8.18
C SER A 61 4.00 6.86 8.77
N HIS A 62 4.50 5.88 8.02
CA HIS A 62 5.48 4.90 8.49
C HIS A 62 6.77 4.92 7.66
N ASP A 63 7.83 4.37 8.23
CA ASP A 63 9.08 4.06 7.53
C ASP A 63 8.89 2.71 6.83
N ILE A 64 9.00 2.68 5.51
CA ILE A 64 8.80 1.47 4.72
C ILE A 64 10.06 1.16 3.93
N PRO A 65 10.71 0.00 4.17
CA PRO A 65 11.82 -0.44 3.32
C PRO A 65 11.34 -0.54 1.86
N TYR A 66 12.26 -0.35 0.93
CA TYR A 66 11.99 -0.46 -0.53
C TYR A 66 10.94 0.51 -1.08
N LEU A 67 10.68 1.64 -0.38
CA LEU A 67 9.75 2.73 -0.73
C LEU A 67 8.28 2.41 -0.46
N ALA A 68 7.82 1.20 -0.64
CA ALA A 68 6.44 0.79 -0.45
C ALA A 68 6.36 -0.64 0.06
N GLY A 69 5.15 -1.07 0.40
CA GLY A 69 4.83 -2.41 0.88
C GLY A 69 3.35 -2.51 1.23
N TYR A 70 2.94 -3.62 1.77
CA TYR A 70 1.53 -3.89 2.08
C TYR A 70 1.36 -4.57 3.44
N SER A 71 0.16 -4.45 3.99
CA SER A 71 -0.22 -5.19 5.20
C SER A 71 -0.36 -6.69 4.91
N LYS A 72 -0.21 -7.52 5.94
CA LYS A 72 -0.37 -8.98 5.84
C LYS A 72 -1.68 -9.40 5.17
N ASN A 73 -2.77 -8.66 5.41
CA ASN A 73 -4.09 -8.92 4.82
C ASN A 73 -4.33 -8.22 3.47
N GLY A 74 -3.34 -7.51 2.93
CA GLY A 74 -3.42 -6.81 1.64
C GLY A 74 -4.35 -5.59 1.60
N ARG A 75 -5.00 -5.22 2.70
CA ARG A 75 -5.97 -4.10 2.71
C ARG A 75 -5.35 -2.72 2.84
N THR A 76 -4.12 -2.63 3.34
CA THR A 76 -3.38 -1.38 3.47
C THR A 76 -2.14 -1.45 2.59
N ILE A 77 -1.98 -0.44 1.74
CA ILE A 77 -0.70 -0.18 1.06
C ILE A 77 0.03 0.89 1.86
N TYR A 78 1.27 0.61 2.18
CA TYR A 78 2.18 1.52 2.83
C TYR A 78 3.11 2.15 1.80
N ILE A 79 3.28 3.46 1.85
CA ILE A 79 4.34 4.17 1.11
C ILE A 79 5.18 4.91 2.14
N ASP A 80 6.49 4.82 2.03
CA ASP A 80 7.40 5.46 2.97
C ASP A 80 7.07 6.95 3.15
N ARG A 81 7.06 7.41 4.41
CA ARG A 81 6.67 8.79 4.77
C ARG A 81 7.57 9.86 4.16
N HIS A 82 8.81 9.50 3.77
CA HIS A 82 9.77 10.42 3.16
C HIS A 82 9.71 10.40 1.63
N MET A 83 8.94 9.46 1.05
CA MET A 83 8.75 9.40 -0.40
C MET A 83 7.89 10.57 -0.88
N PRO A 84 8.31 11.39 -1.85
CA PRO A 84 7.47 12.46 -2.40
C PRO A 84 6.18 11.92 -3.02
N LYS A 85 5.07 12.63 -2.81
CA LYS A 85 3.76 12.26 -3.37
C LYS A 85 3.69 12.45 -4.89
N SER A 86 4.63 13.20 -5.46
CA SER A 86 4.62 13.57 -6.88
C SER A 86 6.00 14.00 -7.35
N PHE A 87 6.20 13.96 -8.65
CA PHE A 87 7.37 14.50 -9.34
C PHE A 87 6.96 15.34 -10.55
N SER A 88 7.89 16.15 -11.06
CA SER A 88 7.67 16.95 -12.27
C SER A 88 8.12 16.19 -13.51
N PHE A 89 7.29 16.16 -14.55
CA PHE A 89 7.62 15.61 -15.85
C PHE A 89 7.05 16.52 -16.94
N ARG A 90 7.92 17.10 -17.78
CA ARG A 90 7.54 18.04 -18.86
C ARG A 90 6.60 19.16 -18.36
N GLY A 91 6.95 19.80 -17.26
CA GLY A 91 6.14 20.86 -16.65
C GLY A 91 4.86 20.41 -15.94
N ARG A 92 4.51 19.13 -15.99
CA ARG A 92 3.32 18.57 -15.32
C ARG A 92 3.68 17.94 -13.99
N ARG A 93 2.85 18.14 -12.98
CA ARG A 93 2.96 17.46 -11.69
C ARG A 93 2.30 16.09 -11.75
N ILE A 94 3.07 15.03 -11.61
CA ILE A 94 2.64 13.65 -11.69
C ILE A 94 2.55 13.05 -10.28
N LYS A 95 1.40 12.52 -9.90
CA LYS A 95 1.24 11.77 -8.65
C LYS A 95 1.85 10.38 -8.81
N SER A 96 2.88 10.05 -8.00
CA SER A 96 3.59 8.77 -8.04
C SER A 96 2.84 7.64 -7.33
N ASP A 97 2.06 7.95 -6.28
CA ASP A 97 1.40 6.96 -5.43
C ASP A 97 0.58 5.94 -6.20
N ARG A 98 -0.14 6.36 -7.25
CA ARG A 98 -1.00 5.47 -8.04
C ARG A 98 -0.24 4.32 -8.71
N PHE A 99 1.01 4.54 -9.09
CA PHE A 99 1.85 3.53 -9.72
C PHE A 99 2.41 2.57 -8.68
N LEU A 100 2.87 3.09 -7.54
CA LEU A 100 3.27 2.27 -6.40
C LEU A 100 2.12 1.41 -5.86
N ILE A 101 0.93 1.98 -5.74
CA ILE A 101 -0.27 1.24 -5.34
C ILE A 101 -0.55 0.07 -6.30
N LEU A 102 -0.44 0.31 -7.61
CA LEU A 102 -0.61 -0.76 -8.60
C LEU A 102 0.44 -1.85 -8.42
N HIS A 103 1.71 -1.46 -8.28
CA HIS A 103 2.82 -2.37 -8.07
C HIS A 103 2.54 -3.29 -6.88
N GLU A 104 2.31 -2.71 -5.70
CA GLU A 104 2.09 -3.44 -4.45
C GLU A 104 0.84 -4.33 -4.50
N ALA A 105 -0.25 -3.85 -5.12
CA ALA A 105 -1.47 -4.62 -5.25
C ALA A 105 -1.30 -5.84 -6.18
N VAL A 106 -0.60 -5.67 -7.30
CA VAL A 106 -0.30 -6.77 -8.23
C VAL A 106 0.63 -7.78 -7.56
N GLU A 107 1.72 -7.32 -6.95
CA GLU A 107 2.68 -8.17 -6.26
C GLU A 107 2.01 -9.02 -5.17
N LYS A 108 1.27 -8.37 -4.27
CA LYS A 108 0.54 -9.04 -3.18
C LYS A 108 -0.45 -10.09 -3.71
N THR A 109 -1.22 -9.72 -4.75
CA THR A 109 -2.18 -10.65 -5.39
C THR A 109 -1.49 -11.88 -5.94
N LEU A 110 -0.37 -11.72 -6.65
CA LEU A 110 0.40 -12.81 -7.23
C LEU A 110 1.00 -13.73 -6.15
N MET A 111 1.48 -13.17 -5.06
CA MET A 111 2.03 -13.93 -3.94
C MET A 111 0.95 -14.68 -3.15
N ASP A 112 -0.21 -14.08 -2.93
CA ASP A 112 -1.28 -14.66 -2.10
C ASP A 112 -2.15 -15.66 -2.87
N HIS A 113 -2.52 -15.34 -4.10
CA HIS A 113 -3.48 -16.16 -4.86
C HIS A 113 -2.80 -17.15 -5.82
N LEU A 114 -1.63 -16.84 -6.33
CA LEU A 114 -0.88 -17.73 -7.22
C LEU A 114 0.33 -18.39 -6.57
N GLY A 115 0.62 -18.07 -5.30
CA GLY A 115 1.73 -18.65 -4.56
C GLY A 115 3.12 -18.33 -5.14
N LEU A 116 3.25 -17.26 -5.94
CA LEU A 116 4.53 -16.91 -6.55
C LEU A 116 5.52 -16.47 -5.47
N ARG A 117 6.80 -16.76 -5.71
CA ARG A 117 7.90 -16.19 -4.94
C ARG A 117 8.00 -14.70 -5.22
N TYR A 118 8.44 -13.93 -4.22
CA TYR A 118 8.54 -12.48 -4.31
C TYR A 118 9.21 -11.98 -5.60
N LEU A 119 10.40 -12.48 -5.95
CA LEU A 119 11.13 -12.00 -7.15
C LEU A 119 10.31 -12.12 -8.43
N HIS A 120 9.55 -13.21 -8.61
CA HIS A 120 8.69 -13.38 -9.79
C HIS A 120 7.48 -12.44 -9.74
N ALA A 121 6.83 -12.34 -8.59
CA ALA A 121 5.71 -11.42 -8.39
C ALA A 121 6.14 -9.97 -8.63
N HIS A 122 7.27 -9.56 -8.07
CA HIS A 122 7.88 -8.24 -8.23
C HIS A 122 8.20 -7.89 -9.69
N GLN A 123 8.78 -8.83 -10.46
CA GLN A 123 9.04 -8.60 -11.87
C GLN A 123 7.77 -8.37 -12.67
N ILE A 124 6.69 -9.12 -12.38
CA ILE A 124 5.40 -8.94 -13.06
C ILE A 124 4.77 -7.61 -12.63
N ALA A 125 4.81 -7.28 -11.34
CA ALA A 125 4.33 -6.00 -10.81
C ALA A 125 5.07 -4.81 -11.43
N THR A 126 6.40 -4.89 -11.56
CA THR A 126 7.21 -3.87 -12.24
C THR A 126 6.80 -3.67 -13.69
N ARG A 127 6.49 -4.74 -14.44
CA ARG A 127 5.99 -4.63 -15.83
C ARG A 127 4.63 -3.97 -15.89
N ALA A 128 3.73 -4.30 -14.96
CA ALA A 128 2.41 -3.66 -14.87
C ALA A 128 2.54 -2.16 -14.55
N GLU A 129 3.41 -1.81 -13.61
CA GLU A 129 3.74 -0.42 -13.26
C GLU A 129 4.33 0.33 -14.46
N GLN A 130 5.28 -0.26 -15.17
CA GLN A 130 5.88 0.31 -16.38
C GLN A 130 4.84 0.57 -17.47
N ALA A 131 3.93 -0.38 -17.70
CA ALA A 131 2.84 -0.22 -18.65
C ALA A 131 1.91 0.94 -18.25
N ALA A 132 1.59 1.06 -16.96
CA ALA A 132 0.76 2.14 -16.43
C ALA A 132 1.42 3.52 -16.57
N VAL A 133 2.71 3.62 -16.25
CA VAL A 133 3.52 4.84 -16.40
C VAL A 133 3.53 5.30 -17.87
N ARG A 134 3.81 4.38 -18.81
CA ARG A 134 3.83 4.68 -20.25
C ARG A 134 2.44 5.07 -20.77
N ALA A 135 1.39 4.36 -20.35
CA ALA A 135 0.01 4.68 -20.72
C ALA A 135 -0.45 6.06 -20.21
N ALA A 136 0.14 6.54 -19.11
CA ALA A 136 -0.07 7.90 -18.61
C ALA A 136 0.75 8.97 -19.37
N GLY A 137 1.46 8.60 -20.45
CA GLY A 137 2.27 9.51 -21.27
C GLY A 137 3.58 9.93 -20.57
N ILE A 138 4.09 9.12 -19.66
CA ILE A 138 5.32 9.38 -18.90
C ILE A 138 6.40 8.42 -19.40
N SER A 139 7.63 8.92 -19.60
CA SER A 139 8.75 8.04 -19.93
C SER A 139 9.12 7.19 -18.72
N TRP A 140 9.32 5.89 -18.95
CA TRP A 140 9.74 4.97 -17.90
C TRP A 140 11.07 5.40 -17.27
N GLU A 141 12.02 5.83 -18.09
CA GLU A 141 13.36 6.26 -17.67
C GLU A 141 13.28 7.48 -16.72
N ALA A 142 12.36 8.40 -16.98
CA ALA A 142 12.14 9.58 -16.10
C ALA A 142 11.53 9.16 -14.76
N TYR A 143 10.57 8.23 -14.79
CA TYR A 143 9.95 7.68 -13.58
C TYR A 143 10.93 6.83 -12.78
N ASP A 144 11.63 5.90 -13.40
CA ASP A 144 12.64 5.03 -12.77
C ASP A 144 13.78 5.84 -12.14
N ARG A 145 14.27 6.88 -12.84
CA ARG A 145 15.28 7.80 -12.28
C ARG A 145 14.77 8.53 -11.04
N PHE A 146 13.50 8.92 -11.04
CA PHE A 146 12.87 9.51 -9.85
C PHE A 146 12.83 8.49 -8.72
N MET A 147 12.37 7.25 -8.96
CA MET A 147 12.27 6.20 -7.95
C MET A 147 13.64 5.85 -7.36
N ARG A 148 14.65 5.57 -8.21
CA ARG A 148 16.02 5.20 -7.77
C ARG A 148 16.66 6.24 -6.86
N ARG A 149 16.38 7.53 -7.06
CA ARG A 149 16.87 8.59 -6.17
C ARG A 149 16.44 8.37 -4.73
N TYR A 150 15.23 7.87 -4.51
CA TYR A 150 14.65 7.67 -3.18
C TYR A 150 14.91 6.28 -2.62
N VAL A 151 15.04 5.25 -3.45
CA VAL A 151 15.40 3.89 -3.00
C VAL A 151 16.65 3.92 -2.13
N LYS A 152 17.73 4.52 -2.62
CA LYS A 152 18.99 4.62 -1.86
C LYS A 152 18.82 5.47 -0.60
N SER A 153 18.26 6.67 -0.73
CA SER A 153 18.16 7.61 0.39
C SER A 153 17.23 7.13 1.51
N ILE A 154 16.20 6.33 1.19
CA ILE A 154 15.26 5.76 2.17
C ILE A 154 15.85 4.48 2.76
N GLY A 155 16.48 3.62 1.95
CA GLY A 155 17.11 2.39 2.42
C GLY A 155 18.19 2.62 3.49
N ASP A 156 18.91 3.75 3.42
CA ASP A 156 19.95 4.13 4.37
C ASP A 156 19.39 4.78 5.65
N LYS A 157 18.11 5.19 5.68
CA LYS A 157 17.51 5.83 6.85
C LYS A 157 17.28 4.85 8.00
N HIS A 158 17.34 5.38 9.21
CA HIS A 158 16.95 4.64 10.39
C HIS A 158 15.44 4.33 10.36
N LEU A 159 15.09 3.07 10.59
CA LEU A 159 13.71 2.62 10.70
C LEU A 159 13.23 2.88 12.13
N SER A 160 12.35 3.84 12.34
CA SER A 160 11.84 4.22 13.67
C SER A 160 10.36 3.94 13.86
N LYS A 161 9.61 3.87 12.77
CA LYS A 161 8.15 3.71 12.81
C LYS A 161 7.68 2.73 11.74
N ILE A 162 7.78 1.44 12.04
CA ILE A 162 7.34 0.35 11.15
C ILE A 162 5.90 -0.06 11.50
N PRO A 163 5.01 -0.30 10.50
CA PRO A 163 3.68 -0.86 10.79
C PRO A 163 3.80 -2.29 11.32
N ARG A 164 3.08 -2.61 12.40
CA ARG A 164 3.13 -3.95 13.02
C ARG A 164 2.58 -5.07 12.14
N ASP A 165 1.72 -4.73 11.22
CA ASP A 165 1.08 -5.63 10.27
C ASP A 165 1.72 -5.60 8.88
N LEU A 166 2.89 -4.96 8.72
CA LEU A 166 3.66 -5.03 7.47
C LEU A 166 3.94 -6.49 7.11
N ASP A 167 3.69 -6.85 5.86
CA ASP A 167 4.03 -8.18 5.37
C ASP A 167 5.55 -8.29 5.17
N LEU A 168 6.15 -9.23 5.89
CA LEU A 168 7.60 -9.45 5.85
C LEU A 168 8.00 -10.56 4.87
N LYS A 169 7.02 -11.17 4.16
CA LYS A 169 7.29 -12.24 3.20
C LYS A 169 8.25 -11.81 2.09
N PRO A 170 8.12 -10.61 1.47
CA PRO A 170 9.08 -10.12 0.48
C PRO A 170 10.53 -10.16 0.96
N TYR A 171 10.80 -9.62 2.15
CA TYR A 171 12.15 -9.54 2.72
C TYR A 171 12.72 -10.91 3.12
N ARG A 172 11.84 -11.86 3.52
CA ARG A 172 12.24 -13.25 3.82
C ARG A 172 12.59 -14.01 2.54
N ASP A 173 11.82 -13.84 1.50
CA ASP A 173 12.06 -14.49 0.20
C ASP A 173 13.37 -14.01 -0.43
N GLU A 174 13.74 -12.74 -0.24
CA GLU A 174 15.04 -12.19 -0.64
C GLU A 174 16.19 -12.55 0.31
N ARG A 175 15.90 -13.15 1.46
CA ARG A 175 16.86 -13.46 2.50
C ARG A 175 17.61 -12.23 3.03
N ASP A 176 16.97 -11.07 3.02
CA ASP A 176 17.56 -9.83 3.56
C ASP A 176 17.54 -9.85 5.09
N THR A 177 18.42 -10.69 5.66
CA THR A 177 18.52 -10.89 7.11
C THR A 177 18.93 -9.60 7.84
N LYS A 178 19.72 -8.73 7.19
CA LYS A 178 20.15 -7.45 7.77
C LYS A 178 18.93 -6.52 7.93
N LEU A 179 18.11 -6.42 6.90
CA LEU A 179 16.90 -5.60 6.94
C LEU A 179 15.87 -6.16 7.92
N LEU A 180 15.67 -7.49 7.94
CA LEU A 180 14.76 -8.14 8.89
C LEU A 180 15.15 -7.88 10.36
N ARG A 181 16.45 -7.88 10.70
CA ARG A 181 16.94 -7.49 12.03
C ARG A 181 16.65 -6.01 12.34
N ARG A 182 16.83 -5.11 11.37
CA ARG A 182 16.51 -3.69 11.55
C ARG A 182 15.01 -3.47 11.79
N ILE A 183 14.16 -4.19 11.04
CA ILE A 183 12.70 -4.13 11.23
C ILE A 183 12.32 -4.65 12.63
N ALA A 184 12.86 -5.79 13.05
CA ALA A 184 12.60 -6.33 14.39
C ALA A 184 13.00 -5.34 15.49
N ALA A 185 14.20 -4.78 15.43
CA ALA A 185 14.66 -3.77 16.39
C ALA A 185 13.75 -2.53 16.43
N ALA A 186 13.25 -2.07 15.27
CA ALA A 186 12.34 -0.92 15.19
C ALA A 186 10.94 -1.24 15.79
N LEU A 187 10.47 -2.47 15.63
CA LEU A 187 9.20 -2.93 16.22
C LEU A 187 9.28 -3.08 17.74
N ASP A 188 10.45 -3.49 18.27
CA ASP A 188 10.70 -3.65 19.72
C ASP A 188 10.83 -2.28 20.42
N GLN A 189 11.30 -1.25 19.71
CA GLN A 189 11.40 0.14 20.22
C GLN A 189 10.07 0.90 20.23
N GLY A 190 8.97 0.31 19.74
CA GLY A 190 7.63 0.89 19.83
C GLY A 190 7.25 1.18 21.28
N PRO A 191 6.36 2.16 21.59
CA PRO A 191 6.10 2.61 22.95
C PRO A 191 5.87 1.42 23.87
N MET A 192 6.81 1.24 24.80
CA MET A 192 6.69 0.26 25.86
C MET A 192 5.35 0.47 26.52
N ARG A 193 4.39 -0.45 26.33
CA ARG A 193 3.24 -0.49 27.22
C ARG A 193 3.79 -0.74 28.61
N MET A 194 3.85 0.29 29.43
CA MET A 194 3.94 0.12 30.89
C MET A 194 2.78 -0.80 31.29
N GLY A 195 3.08 -2.05 31.60
CA GLY A 195 2.05 -2.99 32.03
C GLY A 195 2.31 -4.45 31.79
N PHE A 196 3.54 -4.91 31.65
CA PHE A 196 3.85 -6.31 31.97
C PHE A 196 4.16 -6.39 33.46
N ARG A 197 3.12 -6.56 34.29
CA ARG A 197 3.27 -7.14 35.62
C ARG A 197 4.01 -8.45 35.44
N ALA A 198 5.27 -8.50 35.91
CA ALA A 198 6.03 -9.73 35.98
C ALA A 198 5.18 -10.73 36.79
N TYR A 199 4.66 -11.74 36.12
CA TYR A 199 4.08 -12.91 36.80
C TYR A 199 5.24 -13.59 37.51
N ARG A 200 5.37 -13.28 38.83
CA ARG A 200 6.30 -13.96 39.70
C ARG A 200 5.80 -15.41 39.85
N VAL A 201 6.37 -16.31 39.07
CA VAL A 201 6.15 -17.75 39.27
C VAL A 201 6.59 -18.06 40.69
N ARG A 202 5.62 -18.31 41.58
CA ARG A 202 5.89 -18.85 42.92
C ARG A 202 6.42 -20.27 42.71
N ASP A 203 7.73 -20.42 42.93
CA ASP A 203 8.38 -21.71 43.06
C ASP A 203 7.79 -22.44 44.27
N ARG A 204 7.00 -23.49 44.02
CA ARG A 204 6.39 -24.36 45.05
C ARG A 204 7.28 -25.53 45.47
N SER A 205 8.56 -25.49 45.19
CA SER A 205 9.46 -26.62 45.45
C SER A 205 10.11 -26.62 46.86
N ARG A 206 9.75 -25.71 47.75
CA ARG A 206 10.24 -25.79 49.15
C ARG A 206 9.11 -26.18 50.10
N ARG A 207 8.81 -27.50 50.24
CA ARG A 207 8.17 -28.09 51.42
C ARG A 207 9.22 -28.18 52.53
N PRO A 208 8.97 -27.65 53.75
CA PRO A 208 9.80 -27.96 54.86
C PRO A 208 9.51 -29.39 55.38
N GLU A 209 10.53 -30.21 55.49
CA GLU A 209 10.47 -31.52 56.13
C GLU A 209 10.06 -31.37 57.60
N LYS A 210 8.97 -32.03 57.97
CA LYS A 210 8.59 -32.22 59.39
C LYS A 210 9.53 -33.20 60.01
N LYS A 211 10.40 -32.75 60.94
CA LYS A 211 11.12 -33.61 61.85
C LYS A 211 10.11 -34.26 62.82
N SER A 212 9.96 -35.55 62.72
CA SER A 212 9.32 -36.40 63.73
C SER A 212 10.29 -36.64 64.87
N SER A 213 10.08 -36.12 66.05
CA SER A 213 10.71 -36.54 67.26
C SER A 213 9.87 -37.65 67.94
N ILE A 214 10.48 -38.84 68.05
CA ILE A 214 10.01 -39.96 68.83
C ILE A 214 10.64 -39.83 70.20
N SER A 215 9.82 -39.87 71.25
CA SER A 215 10.13 -40.34 72.56
C SER A 215 8.89 -40.99 73.14
#